data_c359b769acb0b25e6a3b86def8181794
#
_entry.id   c359b769acb0b25e6a3b86def8181794
#
_cell.length_a   1.000
_cell.length_b   1.000
_cell.length_c   1.000
_cell.angle_alpha   90.00
_cell.angle_beta   90.00
_cell.angle_gamma   90.00
#
_symmetry.space_group_name_H-M   'P 1'
#
loop_
_entity.id
_entity.type
_entity.pdbx_description
1 polymer ?
#
loop_
_entity_poly.entity_id
_entity_poly.type
_entity_poly.pdbx_seq_one_letter_code
_entity_poly.pdbx_strand_id
1 'polypeptide(L)'
;MVARALEKKGIVSDRCELNRQIKADNALLRELKTTVKKLMQEVKASVPALAEAMESLRANMVIFRYQIRYAGFGKHKLSESLNVLKPDLEQYALLVQQIKNKTKERKTLLAEKKATPFYQFVAYNDLAKQIAELTEDLEELRSEKTMLLSSFDCSEDAGIAEVKKSVSAMEENLKRLTKQEEKYAAELEDALKQFSELRGQAKDVDSAELSEKRIALQGEKIQSATSKIKAAYGEKFDPLILFDSKRDVSELLGEKTEVQSVREHLQKKQKQTAERKKISKKNEQER
;
A
#
# COMPACT_ATOMS: atom_id res chain seq x y z
N MET A 1 21.91 -5.53 -4.70
CA MET A 1 21.10 -6.68 -4.27
C MET A 1 19.82 -6.24 -3.61
N VAL A 2 19.82 -5.36 -2.61
CA VAL A 2 18.59 -4.87 -1.94
C VAL A 2 17.60 -4.22 -2.91
N ALA A 3 18.04 -3.40 -3.85
CA ALA A 3 17.19 -2.80 -4.88
C ALA A 3 16.43 -3.86 -5.71
N ARG A 4 17.09 -4.95 -6.12
CA ARG A 4 16.44 -6.06 -6.83
C ARG A 4 15.44 -6.84 -5.99
N ALA A 5 15.69 -6.98 -4.67
CA ALA A 5 14.75 -7.63 -3.76
C ALA A 5 13.49 -6.77 -3.57
N LEU A 6 13.62 -5.44 -3.52
CA LEU A 6 12.53 -4.48 -3.45
C LEU A 6 11.71 -4.42 -4.74
N GLU A 7 12.36 -4.46 -5.90
CA GLU A 7 11.71 -4.54 -7.21
C GLU A 7 10.88 -5.83 -7.35
N LYS A 8 11.41 -6.99 -6.91
CA LYS A 8 10.66 -8.25 -6.89
C LYS A 8 9.39 -8.19 -6.01
N LYS A 9 9.41 -7.37 -4.96
CA LYS A 9 8.25 -7.12 -4.07
C LYS A 9 7.34 -6.00 -4.58
N GLY A 10 7.62 -5.40 -5.74
CA GLY A 10 6.82 -4.34 -6.36
C GLY A 10 6.89 -3.00 -5.60
N ILE A 11 7.94 -2.78 -4.83
CA ILE A 11 8.13 -1.55 -4.05
C ILE A 11 8.93 -0.57 -4.89
N VAL A 12 8.38 0.62 -5.11
CA VAL A 12 9.07 1.71 -5.81
C VAL A 12 10.12 2.29 -4.87
N SER A 13 11.37 1.91 -5.06
CA SER A 13 12.51 2.43 -4.29
C SER A 13 13.08 3.73 -4.85
N ASP A 14 12.67 4.12 -6.07
CA ASP A 14 13.21 5.31 -6.73
C ASP A 14 12.50 6.59 -6.27
N ARG A 15 13.24 7.40 -5.51
CA ARG A 15 12.82 8.73 -5.03
C ARG A 15 12.50 9.68 -6.19
N CYS A 16 13.22 9.57 -7.31
CA CYS A 16 13.01 10.44 -8.48
C CYS A 16 11.66 10.13 -9.13
N GLU A 17 11.34 8.85 -9.30
CA GLU A 17 10.07 8.43 -9.87
C GLU A 17 8.87 8.84 -9.00
N LEU A 18 8.98 8.66 -7.69
CA LEU A 18 7.94 9.09 -6.75
C LEU A 18 7.74 10.62 -6.79
N ASN A 19 8.82 11.40 -6.84
CA ASN A 19 8.74 12.86 -6.98
C ASN A 19 8.11 13.28 -8.32
N ARG A 20 8.38 12.54 -9.40
CA ARG A 20 7.75 12.77 -10.71
C ARG A 20 6.24 12.53 -10.63
N GLN A 21 5.81 11.45 -10.00
CA GLN A 21 4.39 11.15 -9.79
C GLN A 21 3.70 12.23 -8.94
N ILE A 22 4.31 12.65 -7.84
CA ILE A 22 3.76 13.72 -6.99
C ILE A 22 3.58 15.02 -7.78
N LYS A 23 4.54 15.37 -8.63
CA LYS A 23 4.45 16.56 -9.48
C LYS A 23 3.30 16.43 -10.49
N ALA A 24 3.16 15.28 -11.14
CA ALA A 24 2.10 14.98 -12.08
C ALA A 24 0.71 15.04 -11.41
N ASP A 25 0.56 14.41 -10.24
CA ASP A 25 -0.67 14.43 -9.46
C ASP A 25 -1.05 15.85 -9.01
N ASN A 26 -0.08 16.64 -8.56
CA ASN A 26 -0.32 18.04 -8.17
C ASN A 26 -0.69 18.92 -9.36
N ALA A 27 -0.11 18.69 -10.53
CA ALA A 27 -0.49 19.40 -11.76
C ALA A 27 -1.93 19.04 -12.16
N LEU A 28 -2.28 17.77 -12.14
CA LEU A 28 -3.63 17.27 -12.40
C LEU A 28 -4.66 17.89 -11.44
N LEU A 29 -4.37 17.91 -10.14
CA LEU A 29 -5.23 18.55 -9.15
C LEU A 29 -5.47 20.04 -9.41
N ARG A 30 -4.43 20.79 -9.77
CA ARG A 30 -4.57 22.22 -10.10
C ARG A 30 -5.46 22.44 -11.33
N GLU A 31 -5.26 21.64 -12.37
CA GLU A 31 -6.08 21.68 -13.57
C GLU A 31 -7.55 21.39 -13.23
N LEU A 32 -7.82 20.32 -12.48
CA LEU A 32 -9.16 19.94 -12.06
C LEU A 32 -9.85 21.03 -11.24
N LYS A 33 -9.16 21.60 -10.24
CA LYS A 33 -9.69 22.72 -9.44
C LYS A 33 -10.03 23.94 -10.30
N THR A 34 -9.19 24.27 -11.28
CA THR A 34 -9.43 25.39 -12.17
C THR A 34 -10.65 25.15 -13.06
N THR A 35 -10.77 23.94 -13.61
CA THR A 35 -11.90 23.52 -14.43
C THR A 35 -13.21 23.59 -13.65
N VAL A 36 -13.24 23.04 -12.44
CA VAL A 36 -14.42 23.07 -11.55
C VAL A 36 -14.84 24.51 -11.26
N LYS A 37 -13.89 25.39 -10.88
CA LYS A 37 -14.20 26.80 -10.59
C LYS A 37 -14.81 27.52 -11.79
N LYS A 38 -14.27 27.31 -12.99
CA LYS A 38 -14.82 27.90 -14.22
C LYS A 38 -16.25 27.43 -14.48
N LEU A 39 -16.48 26.12 -14.41
CA LEU A 39 -17.80 25.52 -14.62
C LEU A 39 -18.82 26.01 -13.59
N MET A 40 -18.45 26.14 -12.33
CA MET A 40 -19.34 26.67 -11.29
C MET A 40 -19.69 28.16 -11.51
N GLN A 41 -18.77 28.96 -12.08
CA GLN A 41 -19.05 30.35 -12.43
C GLN A 41 -20.00 30.49 -13.65
N GLU A 42 -19.91 29.54 -14.59
CA GLU A 42 -20.73 29.50 -15.81
C GLU A 42 -22.13 28.92 -15.57
N VAL A 43 -22.36 28.23 -14.45
CA VAL A 43 -23.67 27.65 -14.05
C VAL A 43 -24.66 28.74 -13.63
N LYS A 44 -24.84 29.76 -14.42
CA LYS A 44 -26.00 30.66 -14.29
C LYS A 44 -27.13 30.14 -15.16
N ALA A 45 -27.98 29.31 -14.57
CA ALA A 45 -29.34 29.03 -15.01
C ALA A 45 -29.58 28.27 -16.34
N SER A 46 -28.59 27.63 -16.96
CA SER A 46 -28.86 26.80 -18.14
C SER A 46 -28.72 25.30 -17.82
N VAL A 47 -29.70 24.49 -18.23
CA VAL A 47 -29.68 23.03 -18.06
C VAL A 47 -28.40 22.37 -18.62
N PRO A 48 -27.88 22.73 -19.80
CA PRO A 48 -26.64 22.19 -20.32
C PRO A 48 -25.40 22.48 -19.44
N ALA A 49 -25.28 23.73 -18.93
CA ALA A 49 -24.16 24.11 -18.08
C ALA A 49 -24.18 23.40 -16.72
N LEU A 50 -25.37 23.20 -16.15
CA LEU A 50 -25.56 22.43 -14.93
C LEU A 50 -25.18 20.95 -15.12
N ALA A 51 -25.63 20.34 -16.23
CA ALA A 51 -25.28 18.96 -16.58
C ALA A 51 -23.75 18.80 -16.75
N GLU A 52 -23.12 19.73 -17.46
CA GLU A 52 -21.66 19.77 -17.67
C GLU A 52 -20.88 19.86 -16.34
N ALA A 53 -21.31 20.76 -15.43
CA ALA A 53 -20.70 20.92 -14.13
C ALA A 53 -20.82 19.65 -13.27
N MET A 54 -22.01 19.06 -13.23
CA MET A 54 -22.26 17.83 -12.47
C MET A 54 -21.43 16.66 -12.97
N GLU A 55 -21.38 16.41 -14.27
CA GLU A 55 -20.62 15.29 -14.83
C GLU A 55 -19.09 15.55 -14.77
N SER A 56 -18.64 16.80 -14.83
CA SER A 56 -17.23 17.15 -14.62
C SER A 56 -16.80 16.92 -13.17
N LEU A 57 -17.63 17.28 -12.18
CA LEU A 57 -17.37 16.95 -10.78
C LEU A 57 -17.34 15.45 -10.54
N ARG A 58 -18.27 14.71 -11.13
CA ARG A 58 -18.32 13.25 -11.06
C ARG A 58 -17.03 12.62 -11.62
N ALA A 59 -16.58 13.10 -12.78
CA ALA A 59 -15.31 12.67 -13.36
C ALA A 59 -14.10 12.97 -12.43
N ASN A 60 -14.09 14.13 -11.76
CA ASN A 60 -13.07 14.48 -10.80
C ASN A 60 -13.10 13.55 -9.57
N MET A 61 -14.28 13.20 -9.06
CA MET A 61 -14.42 12.24 -7.95
C MET A 61 -13.85 10.87 -8.32
N VAL A 62 -14.02 10.41 -9.57
CA VAL A 62 -13.40 9.17 -10.06
C VAL A 62 -11.87 9.27 -9.97
N ILE A 63 -11.30 10.41 -10.35
CA ILE A 63 -9.84 10.62 -10.29
C ILE A 63 -9.37 10.60 -8.83
N PHE A 64 -10.02 11.36 -7.94
CA PHE A 64 -9.62 11.41 -6.52
C PHE A 64 -9.74 10.04 -5.86
N ARG A 65 -10.82 9.31 -6.16
CA ARG A 65 -11.00 7.96 -5.61
C ARG A 65 -9.93 6.98 -6.11
N TYR A 66 -9.56 7.07 -7.38
CA TYR A 66 -8.44 6.30 -7.92
C TYR A 66 -7.15 6.60 -7.16
N GLN A 67 -6.83 7.88 -6.92
CA GLN A 67 -5.62 8.31 -6.24
C GLN A 67 -5.57 7.83 -4.78
N ILE A 68 -6.69 7.92 -4.05
CA ILE A 68 -6.82 7.39 -2.68
C ILE A 68 -6.54 5.88 -2.65
N ARG A 69 -7.18 5.12 -3.54
CA ARG A 69 -7.01 3.67 -3.59
C ARG A 69 -5.59 3.28 -4.00
N TYR A 70 -5.02 3.96 -4.97
CA TYR A 70 -3.64 3.72 -5.39
C TYR A 70 -2.65 3.97 -4.24
N ALA A 71 -2.81 5.06 -3.50
CA ALA A 71 -2.02 5.34 -2.30
C ALA A 71 -2.24 4.26 -1.22
N GLY A 72 -3.47 3.82 -1.00
CA GLY A 72 -3.81 2.74 -0.08
C GLY A 72 -3.12 1.42 -0.40
N PHE A 73 -3.10 1.01 -1.68
CA PHE A 73 -2.35 -0.19 -2.11
C PHE A 73 -0.85 -0.05 -1.90
N GLY A 74 -0.29 1.13 -2.21
CA GLY A 74 1.13 1.41 -1.96
C GLY A 74 1.48 1.32 -0.47
N LYS A 75 0.64 1.88 0.40
CA LYS A 75 0.77 1.80 1.86
C LYS A 75 0.73 0.35 2.35
N HIS A 76 -0.24 -0.43 1.87
CA HIS A 76 -0.37 -1.84 2.27
C HIS A 76 0.90 -2.63 1.95
N LYS A 77 1.40 -2.54 0.71
CA LYS A 77 2.63 -3.22 0.29
C LYS A 77 3.86 -2.81 1.12
N LEU A 78 4.01 -1.50 1.38
CA LEU A 78 5.10 -1.00 2.21
C LEU A 78 4.98 -1.48 3.66
N SER A 79 3.78 -1.47 4.22
CA SER A 79 3.52 -1.94 5.58
C SER A 79 3.83 -3.44 5.73
N GLU A 80 3.41 -4.28 4.78
CA GLU A 80 3.74 -5.71 4.78
C GLU A 80 5.25 -5.94 4.76
N SER A 81 5.98 -5.21 3.89
CA SER A 81 7.44 -5.32 3.82
C SER A 81 8.13 -4.85 5.10
N LEU A 82 7.66 -3.75 5.69
CA LEU A 82 8.19 -3.23 6.95
C LEU A 82 7.91 -4.17 8.13
N ASN A 83 6.74 -4.83 8.16
CA ASN A 83 6.39 -5.79 9.20
C ASN A 83 7.28 -7.04 9.20
N VAL A 84 7.88 -7.37 8.07
CA VAL A 84 8.86 -8.47 7.98
C VAL A 84 10.27 -7.96 8.30
N LEU A 85 10.70 -6.86 7.66
CA LEU A 85 12.09 -6.42 7.74
C LEU A 85 12.47 -5.80 9.10
N LYS A 86 11.55 -5.13 9.79
CA LYS A 86 11.86 -4.50 11.09
C LYS A 86 12.17 -5.50 12.20
N PRO A 87 11.32 -6.51 12.46
CA PRO A 87 11.61 -7.52 13.48
C PRO A 87 12.94 -8.24 13.22
N ASP A 88 13.20 -8.59 11.96
CA ASP A 88 14.44 -9.26 11.58
C ASP A 88 15.67 -8.38 11.84
N LEU A 89 15.59 -7.07 11.56
CA LEU A 89 16.65 -6.11 11.86
C LEU A 89 16.86 -5.92 13.37
N GLU A 90 15.81 -5.91 14.17
CA GLU A 90 15.87 -5.85 15.63
C GLU A 90 16.52 -7.11 16.19
N GLN A 91 16.10 -8.28 15.70
CA GLN A 91 16.68 -9.56 16.08
C GLN A 91 18.17 -9.62 15.72
N TYR A 92 18.55 -9.18 14.52
CA TYR A 92 19.95 -9.08 14.12
C TYR A 92 20.76 -8.19 15.06
N ALA A 93 20.22 -7.03 15.46
CA ALA A 93 20.92 -6.12 16.37
C ALA A 93 21.12 -6.75 17.76
N LEU A 94 20.13 -7.49 18.25
CA LEU A 94 20.21 -8.23 19.51
C LEU A 94 21.27 -9.33 19.44
N LEU A 95 21.31 -10.12 18.37
CA LEU A 95 22.32 -11.16 18.17
C LEU A 95 23.73 -10.59 18.12
N VAL A 96 23.93 -9.49 17.40
CA VAL A 96 25.25 -8.82 17.36
C VAL A 96 25.67 -8.36 18.76
N GLN A 97 24.76 -7.83 19.57
CA GLN A 97 25.04 -7.42 20.93
C GLN A 97 25.37 -8.62 21.85
N GLN A 98 24.61 -9.71 21.74
CA GLN A 98 24.84 -10.94 22.49
C GLN A 98 26.21 -11.56 22.15
N ILE A 99 26.53 -11.68 20.86
CA ILE A 99 27.84 -12.17 20.38
C ILE A 99 28.96 -11.31 20.95
N LYS A 100 28.83 -9.98 20.96
CA LYS A 100 29.82 -9.05 21.52
C LYS A 100 30.00 -9.25 23.01
N ASN A 101 28.92 -9.41 23.76
CA ASN A 101 28.95 -9.61 25.20
C ASN A 101 29.60 -10.96 25.57
N LYS A 102 29.11 -12.07 24.97
CA LYS A 102 29.67 -13.41 25.21
C LYS A 102 31.15 -13.51 24.76
N THR A 103 31.52 -12.80 23.69
CA THR A 103 32.95 -12.73 23.27
C THR A 103 33.83 -12.01 24.30
N LYS A 104 33.31 -10.95 24.95
CA LYS A 104 34.02 -10.28 26.03
C LYS A 104 34.16 -11.20 27.23
N GLU A 105 33.05 -11.83 27.65
CA GLU A 105 33.04 -12.78 28.78
C GLU A 105 33.99 -13.94 28.55
N ARG A 106 33.99 -14.53 27.37
CA ARG A 106 34.96 -15.60 27.02
C ARG A 106 36.39 -15.10 27.10
N LYS A 107 36.69 -13.84 26.71
CA LYS A 107 38.03 -13.26 26.82
C LYS A 107 38.45 -13.08 28.28
N THR A 108 37.54 -12.68 29.17
CA THR A 108 37.82 -12.56 30.60
C THR A 108 38.12 -13.92 31.23
N LEU A 109 37.28 -14.94 30.98
CA LEU A 109 37.51 -16.29 31.47
C LEU A 109 38.81 -16.91 30.93
N LEU A 110 39.17 -16.64 29.69
CA LEU A 110 40.46 -17.06 29.13
C LEU A 110 41.65 -16.39 29.84
N ALA A 111 41.52 -15.14 30.25
CA ALA A 111 42.55 -14.44 31.00
C ALA A 111 42.67 -15.01 32.45
N GLU A 112 41.53 -15.25 33.09
CA GLU A 112 41.47 -15.90 34.41
C GLU A 112 42.05 -17.31 34.37
N LYS A 113 41.72 -18.11 33.36
CA LYS A 113 42.28 -19.44 33.18
C LYS A 113 43.81 -19.42 33.02
N LYS A 114 44.33 -18.43 32.27
CA LYS A 114 45.79 -18.24 32.12
C LYS A 114 46.47 -17.82 33.43
N ALA A 115 45.77 -17.09 34.29
CA ALA A 115 46.29 -16.65 35.58
C ALA A 115 46.17 -17.73 36.67
N THR A 116 45.28 -18.72 36.50
CA THR A 116 45.05 -19.82 37.45
C THR A 116 46.17 -20.84 37.37
N PRO A 117 46.88 -21.12 38.46
CA PRO A 117 47.95 -22.11 38.48
C PRO A 117 47.41 -23.51 38.20
N PHE A 118 48.18 -24.33 37.46
CA PHE A 118 47.74 -25.66 37.01
C PHE A 118 47.48 -26.65 38.17
N TYR A 119 48.02 -26.43 39.37
CA TYR A 119 47.76 -27.26 40.56
C TYR A 119 46.37 -27.01 41.18
N GLN A 120 45.66 -25.97 40.77
CA GLN A 120 44.26 -25.74 41.14
C GLN A 120 43.30 -26.41 40.13
N PHE A 121 43.39 -27.74 40.03
CA PHE A 121 42.72 -28.53 39.00
C PHE A 121 41.23 -28.31 38.93
N VAL A 122 40.53 -28.15 40.06
CA VAL A 122 39.09 -27.95 40.07
C VAL A 122 38.74 -26.61 39.41
N ALA A 123 39.30 -25.52 39.85
CA ALA A 123 39.06 -24.20 39.29
C ALA A 123 39.47 -24.09 37.80
N TYR A 124 40.60 -24.72 37.44
CA TYR A 124 41.05 -24.74 36.05
C TYR A 124 40.10 -25.51 35.13
N ASN A 125 39.55 -26.65 35.61
CA ASN A 125 38.58 -27.44 34.84
C ASN A 125 37.21 -26.77 34.74
N ASP A 126 36.78 -26.11 35.82
CA ASP A 126 35.51 -25.34 35.79
C ASP A 126 35.57 -24.17 34.80
N LEU A 127 36.67 -23.41 34.78
CA LEU A 127 36.93 -22.39 33.79
C LEU A 127 36.99 -22.97 32.36
N ALA A 128 37.59 -24.14 32.19
CA ALA A 128 37.65 -24.81 30.90
C ALA A 128 36.26 -25.21 30.39
N LYS A 129 35.37 -25.69 31.29
CA LYS A 129 33.98 -26.01 30.94
C LYS A 129 33.21 -24.76 30.53
N GLN A 130 33.26 -23.71 31.35
CA GLN A 130 32.57 -22.45 31.03
C GLN A 130 33.04 -21.83 29.70
N ILE A 131 34.32 -21.92 29.39
CA ILE A 131 34.86 -21.46 28.10
C ILE A 131 34.37 -22.33 26.95
N ALA A 132 34.20 -23.64 27.15
CA ALA A 132 33.67 -24.54 26.13
C ALA A 132 32.19 -24.25 25.86
N GLU A 133 31.38 -24.13 26.92
CA GLU A 133 29.95 -23.75 26.82
C GLU A 133 29.75 -22.40 26.09
N LEU A 134 30.53 -21.37 26.50
CA LEU A 134 30.49 -20.08 25.83
C LEU A 134 30.97 -20.12 24.37
N THR A 135 31.81 -21.08 24.02
CA THR A 135 32.27 -21.25 22.64
C THR A 135 31.18 -21.86 21.79
N GLU A 136 30.48 -22.87 22.29
CA GLU A 136 29.32 -23.48 21.64
C GLU A 136 28.19 -22.49 21.44
N ASP A 137 27.82 -21.76 22.51
CA ASP A 137 26.83 -20.67 22.43
C ASP A 137 27.20 -19.59 21.36
N LEU A 138 28.48 -19.23 21.28
CA LEU A 138 28.95 -18.29 20.26
C LEU A 138 28.86 -18.82 18.84
N GLU A 139 29.04 -20.12 18.63
CA GLU A 139 28.87 -20.77 17.33
C GLU A 139 27.41 -20.79 16.93
N GLU A 140 26.49 -21.14 17.84
CA GLU A 140 25.05 -21.08 17.62
C GLU A 140 24.59 -19.66 17.23
N LEU A 141 24.93 -18.65 18.04
CA LEU A 141 24.56 -17.27 17.77
C LEU A 141 25.12 -16.74 16.44
N ARG A 142 26.30 -17.17 16.05
CA ARG A 142 26.89 -16.83 14.74
C ARG A 142 26.16 -17.52 13.60
N SER A 143 25.73 -18.76 13.78
CA SER A 143 24.90 -19.49 12.82
C SER A 143 23.58 -18.81 12.62
N GLU A 144 22.87 -18.45 13.70
CA GLU A 144 21.61 -17.67 13.64
C GLU A 144 21.80 -16.32 12.94
N LYS A 145 22.87 -15.60 13.27
CA LYS A 145 23.24 -14.34 12.62
C LYS A 145 23.42 -14.54 11.10
N THR A 146 24.07 -15.61 10.69
CA THR A 146 24.31 -15.92 9.27
C THR A 146 22.99 -16.24 8.55
N MET A 147 22.08 -16.94 9.21
CA MET A 147 20.73 -17.19 8.67
C MET A 147 19.96 -15.89 8.46
N LEU A 148 20.00 -14.96 9.42
CA LEU A 148 19.37 -13.65 9.26
C LEU A 148 20.02 -12.80 8.16
N LEU A 149 21.33 -12.85 8.01
CA LEU A 149 22.02 -12.18 6.89
C LEU A 149 21.55 -12.73 5.55
N SER A 150 21.36 -14.04 5.44
CA SER A 150 20.86 -14.65 4.21
C SER A 150 19.42 -14.29 3.92
N SER A 151 18.57 -14.06 4.95
CA SER A 151 17.19 -13.57 4.76
C SER A 151 17.13 -12.16 4.18
N PHE A 152 18.15 -11.35 4.41
CA PHE A 152 18.32 -10.02 3.81
C PHE A 152 19.03 -10.03 2.45
N ASP A 153 19.34 -11.20 1.88
CA ASP A 153 20.20 -11.35 0.69
C ASP A 153 21.59 -10.71 0.89
N CYS A 154 22.08 -10.66 2.12
CA CYS A 154 23.39 -10.11 2.49
C CYS A 154 24.34 -11.23 2.84
N SER A 155 25.59 -11.16 2.33
CA SER A 155 26.67 -12.09 2.69
C SER A 155 27.49 -11.59 3.88
N GLU A 156 27.49 -10.27 4.13
CA GLU A 156 28.32 -9.62 5.14
C GLU A 156 27.54 -8.54 5.93
N ASP A 157 28.05 -8.23 7.13
CA ASP A 157 27.48 -7.19 8.01
C ASP A 157 27.40 -5.80 7.35
N ALA A 158 28.25 -5.52 6.39
CA ALA A 158 28.26 -4.27 5.62
C ALA A 158 26.93 -4.05 4.86
N GLY A 159 26.30 -5.13 4.36
CA GLY A 159 25.03 -5.05 3.66
C GLY A 159 23.86 -4.56 4.52
N ILE A 160 23.92 -4.78 5.83
CA ILE A 160 22.87 -4.34 6.77
C ILE A 160 22.68 -2.82 6.79
N ALA A 161 23.72 -2.05 6.51
CA ALA A 161 23.59 -0.60 6.42
C ALA A 161 22.69 -0.18 5.26
N GLU A 162 22.72 -0.90 4.13
CA GLU A 162 21.85 -0.66 2.99
C GLU A 162 20.40 -1.10 3.28
N VAL A 163 20.21 -2.22 3.98
CA VAL A 163 18.89 -2.67 4.43
C VAL A 163 18.25 -1.63 5.36
N LYS A 164 18.99 -1.09 6.33
CA LYS A 164 18.52 -0.01 7.21
C LYS A 164 18.13 1.25 6.44
N LYS A 165 18.93 1.66 5.45
CA LYS A 165 18.58 2.78 4.57
C LYS A 165 17.30 2.52 3.78
N SER A 166 17.13 1.30 3.27
CA SER A 166 15.93 0.90 2.55
C SER A 166 14.70 0.92 3.44
N VAL A 167 14.79 0.41 4.66
CA VAL A 167 13.71 0.48 5.65
C VAL A 167 13.35 1.93 5.97
N SER A 168 14.33 2.79 6.20
CA SER A 168 14.09 4.23 6.43
C SER A 168 13.42 4.91 5.24
N ALA A 169 13.84 4.59 4.01
CA ALA A 169 13.21 5.10 2.80
C ALA A 169 11.75 4.59 2.63
N MET A 170 11.47 3.34 3.00
CA MET A 170 10.11 2.80 3.01
C MET A 170 9.22 3.53 4.02
N GLU A 171 9.73 3.83 5.23
CA GLU A 171 9.01 4.61 6.24
C GLU A 171 8.69 6.03 5.78
N GLU A 172 9.65 6.71 5.16
CA GLU A 172 9.42 8.02 4.57
C GLU A 172 8.37 7.96 3.46
N ASN A 173 8.43 6.94 2.61
CA ASN A 173 7.45 6.73 1.56
C ASN A 173 6.05 6.44 2.13
N LEU A 174 5.95 5.65 3.20
CA LEU A 174 4.70 5.37 3.87
C LEU A 174 4.06 6.66 4.42
N LYS A 175 4.85 7.50 5.11
CA LYS A 175 4.40 8.82 5.61
C LYS A 175 3.92 9.73 4.47
N ARG A 176 4.60 9.67 3.32
CA ARG A 176 4.27 10.48 2.15
C ARG A 176 2.97 10.03 1.49
N LEU A 177 2.77 8.71 1.32
CA LEU A 177 1.53 8.15 0.80
C LEU A 177 0.34 8.43 1.73
N THR A 178 0.55 8.40 3.05
CA THR A 178 -0.48 8.78 4.03
C THR A 178 -0.93 10.23 3.84
N LYS A 179 0.02 11.17 3.73
CA LYS A 179 -0.31 12.58 3.46
C LYS A 179 -0.99 12.80 2.11
N GLN A 180 -0.63 12.03 1.10
CA GLN A 180 -1.30 12.09 -0.19
C GLN A 180 -2.74 11.59 -0.11
N GLU A 181 -2.97 10.45 0.55
CA GLU A 181 -4.31 9.91 0.75
C GLU A 181 -5.21 10.89 1.51
N GLU A 182 -4.73 11.49 2.61
CA GLU A 182 -5.46 12.51 3.36
C GLU A 182 -5.81 13.72 2.49
N LYS A 183 -4.87 14.17 1.68
CA LYS A 183 -5.09 15.29 0.75
C LYS A 183 -6.19 14.98 -0.26
N TYR A 184 -6.14 13.81 -0.90
CA TYR A 184 -7.14 13.43 -1.90
C TYR A 184 -8.49 13.13 -1.26
N ALA A 185 -8.52 12.64 -0.02
CA ALA A 185 -9.74 12.48 0.74
C ALA A 185 -10.44 13.83 1.00
N ALA A 186 -9.68 14.86 1.37
CA ALA A 186 -10.21 16.21 1.53
C ALA A 186 -10.73 16.79 0.19
N GLU A 187 -10.01 16.59 -0.91
CA GLU A 187 -10.45 17.03 -2.25
C GLU A 187 -11.73 16.30 -2.70
N LEU A 188 -11.86 15.02 -2.37
CA LEU A 188 -13.08 14.24 -2.63
C LEU A 188 -14.26 14.77 -1.82
N GLU A 189 -14.05 15.08 -0.53
CA GLU A 189 -15.08 15.65 0.33
C GLU A 189 -15.56 17.02 -0.18
N ASP A 190 -14.65 17.88 -0.59
CA ASP A 190 -14.99 19.17 -1.21
C ASP A 190 -15.78 18.99 -2.50
N ALA A 191 -15.40 18.04 -3.37
CA ALA A 191 -16.12 17.73 -4.59
C ALA A 191 -17.53 17.20 -4.29
N LEU A 192 -17.71 16.37 -3.26
CA LEU A 192 -19.02 15.89 -2.82
C LEU A 192 -19.93 17.01 -2.31
N LYS A 193 -19.38 17.97 -1.55
CA LYS A 193 -20.13 19.16 -1.11
C LYS A 193 -20.60 19.99 -2.30
N GLN A 194 -19.70 20.28 -3.23
CA GLN A 194 -20.02 21.03 -4.45
C GLN A 194 -21.07 20.29 -5.30
N PHE A 195 -20.97 18.98 -5.43
CA PHE A 195 -21.96 18.16 -6.13
C PHE A 195 -23.33 18.22 -5.45
N SER A 196 -23.38 18.20 -4.13
CA SER A 196 -24.62 18.33 -3.36
C SER A 196 -25.30 19.71 -3.57
N GLU A 197 -24.51 20.78 -3.67
CA GLU A 197 -24.99 22.13 -3.97
C GLU A 197 -25.58 22.20 -5.39
N LEU A 198 -24.89 21.65 -6.39
CA LEU A 198 -25.40 21.56 -7.77
C LEU A 198 -26.68 20.71 -7.85
N ARG A 199 -26.76 19.62 -7.07
CA ARG A 199 -27.98 18.82 -6.95
C ARG A 199 -29.13 19.60 -6.32
N GLY A 200 -28.84 20.51 -5.38
CA GLY A 200 -29.84 21.46 -4.86
C GLY A 200 -30.41 22.35 -5.96
N GLN A 201 -29.53 22.97 -6.75
CA GLN A 201 -29.93 23.81 -7.89
C GLN A 201 -30.71 23.01 -8.97
N ALA A 202 -30.37 21.74 -9.14
CA ALA A 202 -31.06 20.86 -10.10
C ALA A 202 -32.55 20.59 -9.79
N LYS A 203 -33.01 20.90 -8.57
CA LYS A 203 -34.42 20.73 -8.20
C LYS A 203 -35.34 21.76 -8.85
N ASP A 204 -34.79 22.89 -9.26
CA ASP A 204 -35.53 24.00 -9.86
C ASP A 204 -35.54 23.95 -11.41
N VAL A 205 -35.00 22.86 -11.97
CA VAL A 205 -34.83 22.70 -13.42
C VAL A 205 -35.59 21.45 -13.92
N ASP A 206 -35.90 21.39 -15.19
CA ASP A 206 -36.51 20.20 -15.80
C ASP A 206 -35.63 18.98 -15.59
N SER A 207 -36.14 18.04 -14.80
CA SER A 207 -35.39 16.85 -14.38
C SER A 207 -35.16 15.86 -15.53
N ALA A 208 -36.07 15.83 -16.53
CA ALA A 208 -35.98 14.95 -17.69
C ALA A 208 -34.89 15.45 -18.65
N GLU A 209 -34.90 16.73 -18.99
CA GLU A 209 -33.92 17.36 -19.87
C GLU A 209 -32.51 17.30 -19.23
N LEU A 210 -32.40 17.61 -17.91
CA LEU A 210 -31.15 17.50 -17.19
C LEU A 210 -30.59 16.08 -17.22
N SER A 211 -31.43 15.07 -16.98
CA SER A 211 -31.03 13.67 -16.98
C SER A 211 -30.51 13.23 -18.36
N GLU A 212 -31.21 13.61 -19.43
CA GLU A 212 -30.79 13.31 -20.81
C GLU A 212 -29.42 13.92 -21.12
N LYS A 213 -29.22 15.21 -20.78
CA LYS A 213 -27.93 15.90 -20.99
C LYS A 213 -26.81 15.28 -20.20
N ARG A 214 -27.07 14.90 -18.96
CA ARG A 214 -26.07 14.22 -18.10
C ARG A 214 -25.67 12.86 -18.67
N ILE A 215 -26.61 12.05 -19.10
CA ILE A 215 -26.35 10.73 -19.73
C ILE A 215 -25.48 10.89 -20.98
N ALA A 216 -25.75 11.88 -21.81
CA ALA A 216 -24.98 12.14 -23.03
C ALA A 216 -23.49 12.51 -22.68
N LEU A 217 -23.26 13.28 -21.62
CA LEU A 217 -21.94 13.74 -21.23
C LEU A 217 -21.15 12.71 -20.40
N GLN A 218 -21.82 11.83 -19.68
CA GLN A 218 -21.23 10.92 -18.71
C GLN A 218 -20.11 10.06 -19.33
N GLY A 219 -20.34 9.47 -20.48
CA GLY A 219 -19.38 8.61 -21.17
C GLY A 219 -18.09 9.35 -21.51
N GLU A 220 -18.23 10.53 -22.13
CA GLU A 220 -17.10 11.38 -22.52
C GLU A 220 -16.29 11.85 -21.33
N LYS A 221 -16.95 12.35 -20.27
CA LYS A 221 -16.28 12.86 -19.07
C LYS A 221 -15.52 11.76 -18.31
N ILE A 222 -16.10 10.57 -18.19
CA ILE A 222 -15.41 9.44 -17.55
C ILE A 222 -14.23 8.95 -18.42
N GLN A 223 -14.39 8.95 -19.76
CA GLN A 223 -13.29 8.60 -20.65
C GLN A 223 -12.14 9.61 -20.55
N SER A 224 -12.46 10.92 -20.51
CA SER A 224 -11.49 11.99 -20.26
C SER A 224 -10.77 11.81 -18.91
N ALA A 225 -11.52 11.53 -17.84
CA ALA A 225 -10.93 11.25 -16.52
C ALA A 225 -9.98 10.03 -16.57
N THR A 226 -10.39 8.95 -17.23
CA THR A 226 -9.56 7.75 -17.41
C THR A 226 -8.27 8.07 -18.17
N SER A 227 -8.36 8.89 -19.23
CA SER A 227 -7.20 9.31 -20.01
C SER A 227 -6.23 10.16 -19.17
N LYS A 228 -6.75 11.06 -18.33
CA LYS A 228 -5.93 11.86 -17.39
C LYS A 228 -5.22 10.98 -16.36
N ILE A 229 -5.91 9.98 -15.79
CA ILE A 229 -5.29 9.01 -14.87
C ILE A 229 -4.19 8.22 -15.59
N LYS A 230 -4.47 7.69 -16.80
CA LYS A 230 -3.47 6.97 -17.59
C LYS A 230 -2.25 7.83 -17.90
N ALA A 231 -2.44 9.10 -18.25
CA ALA A 231 -1.35 10.02 -18.50
C ALA A 231 -0.51 10.29 -17.24
N ALA A 232 -1.15 10.41 -16.08
CA ALA A 232 -0.47 10.67 -14.81
C ALA A 232 0.33 9.46 -14.29
N TYR A 233 -0.21 8.25 -14.43
CA TYR A 233 0.39 7.04 -13.86
C TYR A 233 1.20 6.20 -14.86
N GLY A 234 1.00 6.40 -16.16
CA GLY A 234 1.74 5.67 -17.21
C GLY A 234 1.61 4.16 -17.08
N GLU A 235 2.73 3.46 -17.02
CA GLU A 235 2.78 2.00 -16.87
C GLU A 235 2.25 1.47 -15.53
N LYS A 236 2.17 2.34 -14.52
CA LYS A 236 1.64 1.98 -13.19
C LYS A 236 0.13 2.11 -13.08
N PHE A 237 -0.54 2.45 -14.18
CA PHE A 237 -1.99 2.50 -14.24
C PHE A 237 -2.60 1.11 -14.05
N ASP A 238 -3.45 0.96 -13.04
CA ASP A 238 -4.20 -0.27 -12.80
C ASP A 238 -5.69 -0.06 -13.12
N PRO A 239 -6.21 -0.72 -14.17
CA PRO A 239 -7.62 -0.60 -14.55
C PRO A 239 -8.60 -1.15 -13.50
N LEU A 240 -8.17 -2.10 -12.65
CA LEU A 240 -9.02 -2.65 -11.59
C LEU A 240 -9.33 -1.58 -10.53
N ILE A 241 -8.33 -0.79 -10.16
CA ILE A 241 -8.51 0.34 -9.24
C ILE A 241 -9.48 1.36 -9.82
N LEU A 242 -9.37 1.68 -11.11
CA LEU A 242 -10.28 2.60 -11.78
C LEU A 242 -11.72 2.10 -11.79
N PHE A 243 -11.93 0.82 -12.01
CA PHE A 243 -13.27 0.21 -12.03
C PHE A 243 -13.94 0.35 -10.65
N ASP A 244 -13.23 -0.01 -9.59
CA ASP A 244 -13.72 0.12 -8.23
C ASP A 244 -14.01 1.58 -7.86
N SER A 245 -13.14 2.53 -8.29
CA SER A 245 -13.34 3.96 -8.05
C SER A 245 -14.65 4.50 -8.66
N LYS A 246 -15.01 4.05 -9.88
CA LYS A 246 -16.27 4.44 -10.52
C LYS A 246 -17.48 3.95 -9.71
N ARG A 247 -17.43 2.71 -9.24
CA ARG A 247 -18.48 2.10 -8.45
C ARG A 247 -18.69 2.83 -7.13
N ASP A 248 -17.59 3.06 -6.41
CA ASP A 248 -17.64 3.74 -5.12
C ASP A 248 -18.21 5.15 -5.22
N VAL A 249 -17.86 5.90 -6.27
CA VAL A 249 -18.42 7.23 -6.50
C VAL A 249 -19.93 7.15 -6.77
N SER A 250 -20.38 6.16 -7.53
CA SER A 250 -21.82 5.95 -7.78
C SER A 250 -22.60 5.62 -6.50
N GLU A 251 -22.02 4.79 -5.62
CA GLU A 251 -22.59 4.48 -4.30
C GLU A 251 -22.67 5.73 -3.41
N LEU A 252 -21.59 6.54 -3.35
CA LEU A 252 -21.56 7.78 -2.57
C LEU A 252 -22.60 8.82 -3.03
N LEU A 253 -22.86 8.86 -4.32
CA LEU A 253 -23.86 9.78 -4.89
C LEU A 253 -25.30 9.27 -4.74
N GLY A 254 -25.49 8.05 -4.22
CA GLY A 254 -26.79 7.41 -4.07
C GLY A 254 -27.46 7.11 -5.41
N GLU A 255 -26.67 6.99 -6.48
CA GLU A 255 -27.16 6.58 -7.78
C GLU A 255 -27.32 5.06 -7.78
N LYS A 256 -28.54 4.57 -7.97
CA LYS A 256 -28.80 3.14 -8.15
C LYS A 256 -28.14 2.70 -9.45
N THR A 257 -26.96 2.11 -9.36
CA THR A 257 -26.38 1.39 -10.47
C THR A 257 -27.12 0.06 -10.60
N GLU A 258 -27.92 -0.09 -11.65
CA GLU A 258 -28.54 -1.38 -12.03
C GLU A 258 -27.51 -2.44 -12.43
N VAL A 259 -26.24 -2.08 -12.47
CA VAL A 259 -25.16 -3.03 -12.76
C VAL A 259 -24.92 -3.88 -11.50
N GLN A 260 -25.58 -5.02 -11.44
CA GLN A 260 -25.22 -6.07 -10.50
C GLN A 260 -23.71 -6.30 -10.59
N SER A 261 -23.03 -6.06 -9.50
CA SER A 261 -21.58 -6.21 -9.41
C SER A 261 -21.16 -7.57 -9.98
N VAL A 262 -20.14 -7.58 -10.84
CA VAL A 262 -19.50 -8.82 -11.31
C VAL A 262 -19.17 -9.73 -10.12
N ARG A 263 -18.87 -9.16 -8.98
CA ARG A 263 -18.59 -9.84 -7.70
C ARG A 263 -19.85 -10.51 -7.15
N GLU A 264 -21.01 -9.84 -7.20
CA GLU A 264 -22.31 -10.46 -6.80
C GLU A 264 -22.74 -11.54 -7.79
N HIS A 265 -22.46 -11.33 -9.07
CA HIS A 265 -22.72 -12.36 -10.09
C HIS A 265 -21.82 -13.58 -9.90
N LEU A 266 -20.54 -13.38 -9.58
CA LEU A 266 -19.60 -14.46 -9.22
C LEU A 266 -19.99 -15.13 -7.90
N GLN A 267 -20.41 -14.40 -6.88
CA GLN A 267 -20.89 -14.96 -5.63
C GLN A 267 -22.19 -15.75 -5.80
N LYS A 268 -23.13 -15.25 -6.62
CA LYS A 268 -24.35 -15.99 -6.98
C LYS A 268 -24.01 -17.27 -7.75
N LYS A 269 -23.09 -17.20 -8.73
CA LYS A 269 -22.61 -18.40 -9.43
C LYS A 269 -21.90 -19.38 -8.52
N GLN A 270 -21.07 -18.92 -7.59
CA GLN A 270 -20.40 -19.79 -6.61
C GLN A 270 -21.39 -20.45 -5.66
N LYS A 271 -22.41 -19.71 -5.17
CA LYS A 271 -23.49 -20.29 -4.34
C LYS A 271 -24.29 -21.33 -5.11
N GLN A 272 -24.69 -21.03 -6.35
CA GLN A 272 -25.42 -21.99 -7.21
C GLN A 272 -24.60 -23.24 -7.52
N THR A 273 -23.28 -23.09 -7.73
CA THR A 273 -22.38 -24.24 -7.96
C THR A 273 -22.19 -25.07 -6.70
N ALA A 274 -22.14 -24.45 -5.52
CA ALA A 274 -22.07 -25.12 -4.23
C ALA A 274 -23.38 -25.87 -3.91
N GLU A 275 -24.52 -25.27 -4.21
CA GLU A 275 -25.85 -25.92 -4.06
C GLU A 275 -26.01 -27.11 -5.01
N ARG A 276 -25.61 -26.98 -6.29
CA ARG A 276 -25.61 -28.09 -7.25
C ARG A 276 -24.71 -29.26 -6.79
N LYS A 277 -23.53 -28.97 -6.23
CA LYS A 277 -22.64 -30.00 -5.67
C LYS A 277 -23.23 -30.66 -4.43
N LYS A 278 -24.01 -29.96 -3.60
CA LYS A 278 -24.71 -30.53 -2.44
C LYS A 278 -25.86 -31.46 -2.89
N ILE A 279 -26.62 -31.07 -3.91
CA ILE A 279 -27.72 -31.86 -4.46
C ILE A 279 -27.17 -33.13 -5.13
N SER A 280 -26.06 -33.01 -5.91
CA SER A 280 -25.40 -34.14 -6.53
C SER A 280 -24.91 -35.17 -5.50
N LYS A 281 -24.27 -34.70 -4.41
CA LYS A 281 -23.81 -35.62 -3.32
C LYS A 281 -24.96 -36.25 -2.57
N LYS A 282 -26.13 -35.62 -2.44
CA LYS A 282 -27.28 -36.19 -1.79
C LYS A 282 -27.91 -37.30 -2.63
N ASN A 283 -27.96 -37.11 -3.95
CA ASN A 283 -28.47 -38.11 -4.91
C ASN A 283 -27.51 -39.31 -5.09
N GLU A 284 -26.23 -39.19 -4.78
CA GLU A 284 -25.28 -40.31 -4.77
C GLU A 284 -25.34 -41.14 -3.47
N GLN A 285 -25.85 -40.56 -2.36
CA GLN A 285 -26.04 -41.28 -1.11
C GLN A 285 -27.41 -42.00 -0.98
N GLU A 286 -28.36 -41.69 -1.86
CA GLU A 286 -29.67 -42.30 -1.92
C GLU A 286 -29.78 -43.39 -3.03
N ARG A 287 -28.66 -43.77 -3.65
CA ARG A 287 -28.52 -44.92 -4.56
C ARG A 287 -27.65 -45.99 -3.97
#